data_82a55d0cc2611d1b0a971cbca104ff22
#
_entry.id   82a55d0cc2611d1b0a971cbca104ff22
#
_cell.length_a   1.000
_cell.length_b   1.000
_cell.length_c   1.000
_cell.angle_alpha   90.00
_cell.angle_beta   90.00
_cell.angle_gamma   90.00
#
_symmetry.space_group_name_H-M   'P 1'
#
loop_
_entity.id
_entity.type
_entity.pdbx_description
1 polymer ?
#
loop_
_entity_poly.entity_id
_entity_poly.type
_entity_poly.pdbx_seq_one_letter_code
_entity_poly.pdbx_strand_id
1 'polypeptide(L)'
;IKQLIFYLKYFILIREWFKESRVEVPENVDETIYYLGQGYAFLWQNIEFDILMNGNNISNNTEFDHYLKRLSYKFKNENKEFGGYAILYNKKISIVMDVGSSPSSKFSSNYQSGALSFEINSNGKKLISNCGCYNKENVKLAELSRSTATHSTLIIDDHSSCQYKKKNNKKFFFNNSLRILKKNIIFEKN
;
A
#
# COMPACT_ATOMS: atom_id res chain seq x y z
N ILE A 1 4.20 0.03 -0.92
CA ILE A 1 5.02 1.23 -0.68
C ILE A 1 6.19 1.30 -1.67
N LYS A 2 6.96 0.24 -1.93
CA LYS A 2 8.11 0.26 -2.86
C LYS A 2 7.81 0.83 -4.24
N GLN A 3 6.70 0.42 -4.87
CA GLN A 3 6.30 0.96 -6.17
C GLN A 3 5.95 2.46 -6.10
N LEU A 4 5.27 2.86 -5.03
CA LEU A 4 4.93 4.26 -4.80
C LEU A 4 6.19 5.12 -4.68
N ILE A 5 7.18 4.69 -3.88
CA ILE A 5 8.47 5.37 -3.73
C ILE A 5 9.21 5.43 -5.07
N PHE A 6 9.22 4.31 -5.82
CA PHE A 6 9.84 4.26 -7.14
C PHE A 6 9.27 5.34 -8.07
N TYR A 7 7.96 5.38 -8.26
CA TYR A 7 7.35 6.38 -9.14
C TYR A 7 7.53 7.81 -8.62
N LEU A 8 7.30 8.04 -7.33
CA LEU A 8 7.47 9.36 -6.73
C LEU A 8 8.89 9.90 -6.92
N LYS A 9 9.91 9.05 -6.70
CA LYS A 9 11.31 9.43 -6.92
C LYS A 9 11.60 9.84 -8.35
N TYR A 10 11.10 9.07 -9.34
CA TYR A 10 11.33 9.38 -10.75
C TYR A 10 10.58 10.62 -11.22
N PHE A 11 9.35 10.83 -10.77
CA PHE A 11 8.61 12.05 -11.09
C PHE A 11 9.28 13.29 -10.49
N ILE A 12 9.78 13.20 -9.24
CA ILE A 12 10.58 14.27 -8.65
C ILE A 12 11.83 14.53 -9.49
N LEU A 13 12.55 13.48 -9.91
CA LEU A 13 13.74 13.63 -10.76
C LEU A 13 13.44 14.31 -12.09
N ILE A 14 12.35 13.90 -12.76
CA ILE A 14 11.88 14.53 -13.99
C ILE A 14 11.60 16.02 -13.76
N ARG A 15 10.89 16.35 -12.67
CA ARG A 15 10.60 17.73 -12.30
C ARG A 15 11.87 18.58 -12.10
N GLU A 16 12.85 18.03 -11.39
CA GLU A 16 14.12 18.73 -11.17
C GLU A 16 14.89 18.94 -12.50
N TRP A 17 14.85 17.98 -13.44
CA TRP A 17 15.45 18.16 -14.77
C TRP A 17 14.78 19.26 -15.59
N PHE A 18 13.44 19.39 -15.55
CA PHE A 18 12.75 20.53 -16.18
C PHE A 18 13.24 21.86 -15.62
N LYS A 19 13.37 21.95 -14.28
CA LYS A 19 13.86 23.16 -13.61
C LYS A 19 15.31 23.49 -13.99
N GLU A 20 16.20 22.50 -13.97
CA GLU A 20 17.62 22.68 -14.34
C GLU A 20 17.75 23.13 -15.79
N SER A 21 16.91 22.62 -16.67
CA SER A 21 16.85 22.98 -18.08
C SER A 21 16.16 24.33 -18.33
N ARG A 22 15.62 24.98 -17.28
CA ARG A 22 14.82 26.22 -17.38
C ARG A 22 13.60 26.08 -18.30
N VAL A 23 13.02 24.90 -18.34
CA VAL A 23 11.81 24.58 -19.10
C VAL A 23 10.65 24.50 -18.11
N GLU A 24 9.48 24.95 -18.51
CA GLU A 24 8.26 24.87 -17.72
C GLU A 24 7.91 23.41 -17.39
N VAL A 25 7.60 23.14 -16.11
CA VAL A 25 7.20 21.81 -15.66
C VAL A 25 5.75 21.58 -16.10
N PRO A 26 5.46 20.47 -16.82
CA PRO A 26 4.09 20.15 -17.18
C PRO A 26 3.22 19.91 -15.91
N GLU A 27 2.01 20.46 -15.90
CA GLU A 27 1.08 20.40 -14.76
C GLU A 27 0.83 18.95 -14.29
N ASN A 28 0.68 18.00 -15.18
CA ASN A 28 0.48 16.59 -14.89
C ASN A 28 1.66 15.95 -14.12
N VAL A 29 2.87 16.50 -14.23
CA VAL A 29 4.03 16.05 -13.44
C VAL A 29 3.87 16.50 -12.00
N ASP A 30 3.52 17.76 -11.77
CA ASP A 30 3.29 18.31 -10.42
C ASP A 30 2.08 17.66 -9.75
N GLU A 31 0.98 17.46 -10.46
CA GLU A 31 -0.18 16.71 -9.94
C GLU A 31 0.18 15.28 -9.55
N THR A 32 0.94 14.58 -10.39
CA THR A 32 1.37 13.20 -10.09
C THR A 32 2.24 13.17 -8.84
N ILE A 33 3.20 14.10 -8.69
CA ILE A 33 4.04 14.22 -7.49
C ILE A 33 3.16 14.48 -6.26
N TYR A 34 2.18 15.37 -6.38
CA TYR A 34 1.25 15.67 -5.29
C TYR A 34 0.52 14.43 -4.81
N TYR A 35 -0.16 13.71 -5.71
CA TYR A 35 -0.95 12.52 -5.33
C TYR A 35 -0.09 11.37 -4.80
N LEU A 36 1.06 11.10 -5.43
CA LEU A 36 1.99 10.08 -4.93
C LEU A 36 2.57 10.49 -3.58
N GLY A 37 2.89 11.76 -3.39
CA GLY A 37 3.38 12.29 -2.12
C GLY A 37 2.36 12.22 -0.99
N GLN A 38 1.08 12.48 -1.28
CA GLN A 38 -0.03 12.27 -0.33
C GLN A 38 -0.13 10.80 0.09
N GLY A 39 -0.03 9.87 -0.87
CA GLY A 39 -0.01 8.44 -0.59
C GLY A 39 1.19 8.02 0.25
N TYR A 40 2.37 8.58 -0.01
CA TYR A 40 3.58 8.31 0.78
C TYR A 40 3.45 8.82 2.22
N ALA A 41 2.98 10.06 2.41
CA ALA A 41 2.73 10.61 3.74
C ALA A 41 1.72 9.76 4.53
N PHE A 42 0.66 9.31 3.88
CA PHE A 42 -0.38 8.50 4.49
C PHE A 42 0.13 7.12 4.90
N LEU A 43 0.81 6.40 3.99
CA LEU A 43 1.18 4.99 4.18
C LEU A 43 2.53 4.80 4.89
N TRP A 44 3.32 5.84 5.10
CA TRP A 44 4.62 5.73 5.73
C TRP A 44 4.82 6.77 6.82
N GLN A 45 4.80 8.06 6.49
CA GLN A 45 5.19 9.10 7.45
C GLN A 45 4.27 9.20 8.67
N ASN A 46 2.99 8.82 8.53
CA ASN A 46 2.04 8.86 9.63
C ASN A 46 2.15 7.67 10.59
N ILE A 47 2.70 6.54 10.14
CA ILE A 47 2.67 5.27 10.89
C ILE A 47 4.05 4.70 11.18
N GLU A 48 5.06 5.10 10.42
CA GLU A 48 6.49 4.77 10.61
C GLU A 48 6.80 3.26 10.76
N PHE A 49 5.97 2.39 10.19
CA PHE A 49 6.21 0.95 10.13
C PHE A 49 5.76 0.34 8.80
N ASP A 50 6.35 -0.79 8.42
CA ASP A 50 6.00 -1.48 7.20
C ASP A 50 4.64 -2.15 7.28
N ILE A 51 3.74 -1.79 6.37
CA ILE A 51 2.47 -2.47 6.14
C ILE A 51 2.73 -3.68 5.22
N LEU A 52 2.41 -4.88 5.68
CA LEU A 52 2.63 -6.13 4.93
C LEU A 52 1.40 -6.62 4.16
N MET A 53 0.55 -5.70 3.74
CA MET A 53 -0.63 -5.97 2.92
C MET A 53 -0.30 -5.86 1.43
N ASN A 54 -1.09 -6.55 0.60
CA ASN A 54 -1.10 -6.41 -0.86
C ASN A 54 0.27 -6.53 -1.52
N GLY A 55 1.03 -7.54 -1.11
CA GLY A 55 2.31 -7.87 -1.70
C GLY A 55 3.46 -6.97 -1.27
N ASN A 56 3.29 -6.17 -0.25
CA ASN A 56 4.38 -5.39 0.32
C ASN A 56 5.28 -6.25 1.23
N ASN A 57 6.52 -5.81 1.39
CA ASN A 57 7.51 -6.45 2.26
C ASN A 57 8.17 -5.39 3.15
N ILE A 58 8.86 -5.87 4.17
CA ILE A 58 9.71 -5.03 5.02
C ILE A 58 10.69 -4.24 4.14
N SER A 59 10.74 -2.94 4.33
CA SER A 59 11.62 -2.03 3.60
C SER A 59 12.11 -0.92 4.53
N ASN A 60 13.35 -0.52 4.38
CA ASN A 60 13.84 0.69 5.02
C ASN A 60 13.59 1.89 4.09
N ASN A 61 12.68 2.77 4.46
CA ASN A 61 12.32 3.95 3.65
C ASN A 61 12.98 5.25 4.17
N THR A 62 13.80 5.19 5.20
CA THR A 62 14.48 6.36 5.79
C THR A 62 15.40 7.07 4.82
N GLU A 63 16.05 6.33 3.91
CA GLU A 63 16.86 6.92 2.84
C GLU A 63 16.05 7.79 1.90
N PHE A 64 14.81 7.38 1.63
CA PHE A 64 13.91 8.18 0.79
C PHE A 64 13.42 9.43 1.52
N ASP A 65 13.17 9.37 2.83
CA ASP A 65 12.86 10.55 3.63
C ASP A 65 14.02 11.55 3.61
N HIS A 66 15.28 11.08 3.72
CA HIS A 66 16.45 11.93 3.56
C HIS A 66 16.57 12.55 2.17
N TYR A 67 16.24 11.78 1.12
CA TYR A 67 16.20 12.29 -0.25
C TYR A 67 15.17 13.41 -0.42
N LEU A 68 13.95 13.23 0.08
CA LEU A 68 12.89 14.23 0.05
C LEU A 68 13.31 15.50 0.83
N LYS A 69 13.87 15.34 2.02
CA LYS A 69 14.34 16.45 2.83
C LYS A 69 15.42 17.27 2.12
N ARG A 70 16.38 16.61 1.47
CA ARG A 70 17.45 17.28 0.72
C ARG A 70 16.93 18.14 -0.42
N LEU A 71 15.88 17.70 -1.09
CA LEU A 71 15.23 18.42 -2.19
C LEU A 71 14.09 19.33 -1.73
N SER A 72 13.92 19.51 -0.40
CA SER A 72 12.87 20.33 0.20
C SER A 72 11.44 19.90 -0.12
N TYR A 73 11.21 18.64 -0.47
CA TYR A 73 9.88 18.09 -0.61
C TYR A 73 9.29 17.74 0.75
N LYS A 74 8.07 18.24 1.01
CA LYS A 74 7.31 17.95 2.23
C LYS A 74 5.90 17.53 1.82
N PHE A 75 5.51 16.33 2.20
CA PHE A 75 4.15 15.83 2.00
C PHE A 75 3.47 15.70 3.35
N LYS A 76 2.16 15.90 3.37
CA LYS A 76 1.35 15.78 4.57
C LYS A 76 -0.03 15.26 4.17
N ASN A 77 -0.50 14.24 4.85
CA ASN A 77 -1.84 13.72 4.66
C ASN A 77 -2.46 13.44 6.03
N GLU A 78 -3.50 14.18 6.39
CA GLU A 78 -4.23 14.05 7.67
C GLU A 78 -5.51 13.24 7.53
N ASN A 79 -5.82 12.75 6.34
CA ASN A 79 -6.97 11.91 6.13
C ASN A 79 -6.88 10.64 6.98
N LYS A 80 -8.02 10.11 7.35
CA LYS A 80 -8.11 8.81 8.03
C LYS A 80 -8.34 7.65 7.07
N GLU A 81 -8.68 7.96 5.82
CA GLU A 81 -8.83 7.03 4.73
C GLU A 81 -8.19 7.59 3.46
N PHE A 82 -7.36 6.80 2.78
CA PHE A 82 -6.76 7.13 1.51
C PHE A 82 -6.35 5.87 0.74
N GLY A 83 -6.60 5.85 -0.57
CA GLY A 83 -6.13 4.77 -1.45
C GLY A 83 -6.64 3.37 -1.10
N GLY A 84 -7.81 3.26 -0.44
CA GLY A 84 -8.39 1.99 0.00
C GLY A 84 -7.88 1.50 1.35
N TYR A 85 -7.13 2.31 2.08
CA TYR A 85 -6.71 2.02 3.45
C TYR A 85 -7.33 3.00 4.43
N ALA A 86 -7.74 2.49 5.59
CA ALA A 86 -8.11 3.30 6.75
C ALA A 86 -7.01 3.22 7.80
N ILE A 87 -6.67 4.35 8.41
CA ILE A 87 -5.63 4.44 9.44
C ILE A 87 -6.19 5.14 10.67
N LEU A 88 -5.95 4.51 11.83
CA LEU A 88 -6.12 5.13 13.14
C LEU A 88 -4.77 5.08 13.86
N TYR A 89 -4.33 6.20 14.37
CA TYR A 89 -3.09 6.26 15.12
C TYR A 89 -3.13 7.28 16.25
N ASN A 90 -2.37 6.99 17.28
CA ASN A 90 -2.00 7.91 18.35
C ASN A 90 -0.50 7.72 18.65
N LYS A 91 0.00 8.35 19.73
CA LYS A 91 1.42 8.28 20.12
C LYS A 91 1.94 6.86 20.40
N LYS A 92 1.07 5.89 20.68
CA LYS A 92 1.46 4.53 21.11
C LYS A 92 0.99 3.44 20.17
N ILE A 93 -0.16 3.63 19.54
CA ILE A 93 -0.83 2.59 18.76
C ILE A 93 -1.15 3.13 17.38
N SER A 94 -0.86 2.32 16.36
CA SER A 94 -1.29 2.55 14.98
C SER A 94 -2.01 1.31 14.46
N ILE A 95 -3.15 1.52 13.83
CA ILE A 95 -3.97 0.48 13.20
C ILE A 95 -4.14 0.86 11.74
N VAL A 96 -3.85 -0.07 10.85
CA VAL A 96 -4.07 0.08 9.41
C VAL A 96 -5.00 -1.04 8.95
N MET A 97 -6.02 -0.72 8.18
CA MET A 97 -7.01 -1.68 7.66
C MET A 97 -7.17 -1.51 6.16
N ASP A 98 -7.21 -2.62 5.42
CA ASP A 98 -7.58 -2.64 4.00
C ASP A 98 -9.10 -2.54 3.87
N VAL A 99 -9.58 -1.40 3.38
CA VAL A 99 -10.99 -1.08 3.19
C VAL A 99 -11.30 -0.80 1.71
N GLY A 100 -10.40 -1.20 0.83
CA GLY A 100 -10.48 -0.98 -0.61
C GLY A 100 -11.15 -2.13 -1.37
N SER A 101 -11.66 -1.82 -2.56
CA SER A 101 -11.98 -2.83 -3.56
C SER A 101 -10.70 -3.44 -4.14
N SER A 102 -10.77 -4.68 -4.63
CA SER A 102 -9.64 -5.23 -5.36
C SER A 102 -9.34 -4.41 -6.63
N PRO A 103 -8.06 -4.29 -7.01
CA PRO A 103 -7.68 -3.58 -8.22
C PRO A 103 -8.20 -4.32 -9.47
N SER A 104 -8.20 -3.65 -10.61
CA SER A 104 -8.48 -4.32 -11.89
C SER A 104 -7.44 -5.42 -12.16
N SER A 105 -7.79 -6.43 -12.97
CA SER A 105 -6.91 -7.57 -13.27
C SER A 105 -5.53 -7.15 -13.79
N LYS A 106 -5.45 -6.03 -14.51
CA LYS A 106 -4.20 -5.46 -15.02
C LYS A 106 -3.20 -5.11 -13.90
N PHE A 107 -3.69 -4.71 -12.73
CA PHE A 107 -2.90 -4.29 -11.58
C PHE A 107 -2.91 -5.30 -10.41
N SER A 108 -3.41 -6.51 -10.65
CA SER A 108 -3.63 -7.51 -9.60
C SER A 108 -2.43 -8.42 -9.29
N SER A 109 -1.29 -8.23 -9.98
CA SER A 109 -0.14 -9.14 -9.89
C SER A 109 0.43 -9.31 -8.46
N ASN A 110 0.33 -8.29 -7.63
CA ASN A 110 0.82 -8.31 -6.25
C ASN A 110 -0.32 -8.28 -5.21
N TYR A 111 -1.57 -8.17 -5.65
CA TYR A 111 -2.70 -8.13 -4.73
C TYR A 111 -2.91 -9.48 -4.04
N GLN A 112 -3.41 -9.44 -2.81
CA GLN A 112 -3.65 -10.60 -1.95
C GLN A 112 -5.11 -10.60 -1.48
N SER A 113 -5.63 -11.78 -1.14
CA SER A 113 -7.02 -11.95 -0.67
C SER A 113 -7.19 -11.52 0.78
N GLY A 114 -6.74 -10.31 1.10
CA GLY A 114 -6.75 -9.73 2.44
C GLY A 114 -7.85 -8.68 2.65
N ALA A 115 -9.03 -8.89 2.09
CA ALA A 115 -10.16 -7.98 2.30
C ALA A 115 -10.44 -7.74 3.78
N LEU A 116 -10.52 -6.49 4.22
CA LEU A 116 -10.68 -6.07 5.61
C LEU A 116 -9.55 -6.53 6.54
N SER A 117 -8.43 -7.00 6.00
CA SER A 117 -7.28 -7.31 6.84
C SER A 117 -6.73 -6.06 7.52
N PHE A 118 -6.19 -6.24 8.72
CA PHE A 118 -5.66 -5.13 9.49
C PHE A 118 -4.29 -5.48 10.10
N GLU A 119 -3.53 -4.46 10.43
CA GLU A 119 -2.28 -4.56 11.16
C GLU A 119 -2.30 -3.62 12.34
N ILE A 120 -1.74 -4.06 13.47
CA ILE A 120 -1.62 -3.26 14.69
C ILE A 120 -0.14 -3.17 15.07
N ASN A 121 0.31 -1.93 15.27
CA ASN A 121 1.60 -1.64 15.86
C ASN A 121 1.39 -0.94 17.20
N SER A 122 2.15 -1.32 18.23
CA SER A 122 2.15 -0.66 19.53
C SER A 122 3.58 -0.41 19.99
N ASN A 123 3.90 0.85 20.31
CA ASN A 123 5.23 1.26 20.77
C ASN A 123 6.37 0.76 19.86
N GLY A 124 6.20 0.85 18.55
CA GLY A 124 7.17 0.39 17.54
C GLY A 124 7.24 -1.13 17.33
N LYS A 125 6.37 -1.91 17.98
CA LYS A 125 6.32 -3.37 17.82
C LYS A 125 5.04 -3.79 17.14
N LYS A 126 5.13 -4.65 16.13
CA LYS A 126 3.96 -5.26 15.49
C LYS A 126 3.31 -6.26 16.44
N LEU A 127 2.03 -6.05 16.74
CA LEU A 127 1.20 -6.96 17.52
C LEU A 127 0.40 -7.90 16.61
N ILE A 128 -0.15 -7.35 15.54
CA ILE A 128 -0.87 -8.10 14.49
C ILE A 128 -0.28 -7.69 13.15
N SER A 129 0.00 -8.69 12.32
CA SER A 129 0.64 -8.50 11.02
C SER A 129 0.08 -9.47 10.00
N ASN A 130 0.07 -9.04 8.74
CA ASN A 130 -0.11 -9.92 7.59
C ASN A 130 1.20 -10.61 7.23
N CYS A 131 1.14 -11.63 6.36
CA CYS A 131 2.31 -12.42 5.97
C CYS A 131 3.28 -11.69 5.03
N GLY A 132 2.86 -10.58 4.42
CA GLY A 132 3.63 -9.93 3.36
C GLY A 132 3.63 -10.72 2.05
N CYS A 133 4.56 -10.39 1.17
CA CYS A 133 4.76 -11.10 -0.09
C CYS A 133 5.85 -12.15 0.07
N TYR A 134 5.52 -13.41 -0.14
CA TYR A 134 6.53 -14.45 -0.15
C TYR A 134 7.30 -14.47 -1.48
N ASN A 135 8.58 -14.85 -1.41
CA ASN A 135 9.49 -14.78 -2.55
C ASN A 135 9.03 -15.68 -3.71
N LYS A 136 9.23 -15.21 -4.93
CA LYS A 136 8.77 -15.83 -6.18
C LYS A 136 9.42 -17.18 -6.50
N GLU A 137 10.43 -17.58 -5.77
CA GLU A 137 11.16 -18.83 -5.99
C GLU A 137 10.39 -20.07 -5.56
N ASN A 138 9.55 -19.96 -4.52
CA ASN A 138 8.69 -21.05 -4.08
C ASN A 138 7.23 -20.75 -4.46
N VAL A 139 6.76 -21.42 -5.52
CA VAL A 139 5.41 -21.21 -6.07
C VAL A 139 4.31 -21.51 -5.04
N LYS A 140 4.46 -22.57 -4.22
CA LYS A 140 3.46 -22.94 -3.21
C LYS A 140 3.34 -21.88 -2.11
N LEU A 141 4.47 -21.36 -1.63
CA LEU A 141 4.48 -20.31 -0.63
C LEU A 141 3.98 -18.97 -1.19
N ALA A 142 4.27 -18.69 -2.45
CA ALA A 142 3.71 -17.53 -3.14
C ALA A 142 2.19 -17.64 -3.33
N GLU A 143 1.65 -18.83 -3.56
CA GLU A 143 0.20 -19.07 -3.60
C GLU A 143 -0.43 -18.93 -2.21
N LEU A 144 0.18 -19.54 -1.19
CA LEU A 144 -0.29 -19.44 0.19
C LEU A 144 -0.34 -17.99 0.67
N SER A 145 0.71 -17.21 0.44
CA SER A 145 0.74 -15.80 0.85
C SER A 145 -0.34 -14.92 0.22
N ARG A 146 -1.04 -15.42 -0.79
CA ARG A 146 -2.18 -14.76 -1.41
C ARG A 146 -3.53 -15.18 -0.88
N SER A 147 -3.60 -16.28 -0.13
CA SER A 147 -4.85 -16.79 0.43
C SER A 147 -5.30 -15.94 1.63
N THR A 148 -6.61 -15.86 1.85
CA THR A 148 -7.17 -15.15 3.01
C THR A 148 -6.67 -15.73 4.33
N ALA A 149 -6.39 -17.02 4.39
CA ALA A 149 -5.90 -17.72 5.59
C ALA A 149 -4.56 -17.20 6.14
N THR A 150 -3.78 -16.47 5.33
CA THR A 150 -2.50 -15.88 5.76
C THR A 150 -2.60 -14.41 6.14
N HIS A 151 -3.81 -13.88 6.21
CA HIS A 151 -4.08 -12.50 6.55
C HIS A 151 -4.91 -12.39 7.84
N SER A 152 -4.77 -11.27 8.53
CA SER A 152 -5.51 -10.93 9.75
C SER A 152 -6.93 -10.45 9.39
N THR A 153 -7.76 -11.34 8.88
CA THR A 153 -9.12 -11.06 8.42
C THR A 153 -10.04 -12.26 8.61
N LEU A 154 -11.34 -12.07 8.36
CA LEU A 154 -12.34 -13.13 8.44
C LEU A 154 -12.24 -14.06 7.21
N ILE A 155 -12.31 -15.36 7.46
CA ILE A 155 -12.49 -16.41 6.45
C ILE A 155 -13.93 -16.89 6.53
N ILE A 156 -14.58 -17.05 5.38
CA ILE A 156 -15.95 -17.55 5.28
C ILE A 156 -15.90 -18.86 4.48
N ASP A 157 -16.40 -19.94 5.07
CA ASP A 157 -16.51 -21.29 4.47
C ASP A 157 -15.20 -21.77 3.80
N ASP A 158 -14.05 -21.53 4.44
CA ASP A 158 -12.71 -21.85 3.94
C ASP A 158 -12.37 -21.28 2.53
N HIS A 159 -13.11 -20.24 2.11
CA HIS A 159 -12.88 -19.58 0.84
C HIS A 159 -12.06 -18.31 0.99
N SER A 160 -11.14 -18.11 0.07
CA SER A 160 -10.43 -16.83 -0.05
C SER A 160 -11.33 -15.75 -0.64
N SER A 161 -11.21 -14.51 -0.14
CA SER A 161 -12.00 -13.35 -0.59
C SER A 161 -11.83 -13.03 -2.08
N CYS A 162 -10.76 -13.50 -2.70
CA CYS A 162 -10.52 -13.42 -4.14
C CYS A 162 -9.99 -14.74 -4.67
N GLN A 163 -10.34 -15.06 -5.91
CA GLN A 163 -9.82 -16.24 -6.62
C GLN A 163 -8.83 -15.81 -7.69
N TYR A 164 -7.74 -16.55 -7.80
CA TYR A 164 -6.68 -16.27 -8.76
C TYR A 164 -6.61 -17.38 -9.81
N LYS A 165 -6.36 -16.99 -11.08
CA LYS A 165 -5.97 -17.91 -12.15
C LYS A 165 -4.50 -17.74 -12.46
N LYS A 166 -3.84 -18.87 -12.74
CA LYS A 166 -2.48 -18.89 -13.31
C LYS A 166 -2.56 -18.61 -14.82
N LYS A 167 -1.71 -17.70 -15.30
CA LYS A 167 -1.48 -17.50 -16.73
C LYS A 167 0.01 -17.63 -17.00
N ASN A 168 0.37 -18.43 -18.02
CA ASN A 168 1.77 -18.67 -18.43
C ASN A 168 2.68 -19.10 -17.26
N ASN A 169 2.24 -20.04 -16.44
CA ASN A 169 2.92 -20.65 -15.29
C ASN A 169 3.50 -19.69 -14.22
N LYS A 170 3.40 -18.37 -14.37
CA LYS A 170 4.05 -17.41 -13.45
C LYS A 170 3.22 -16.21 -13.04
N LYS A 171 2.10 -15.90 -13.74
CA LYS A 171 1.30 -14.72 -13.43
C LYS A 171 -0.07 -15.10 -12.90
N PHE A 172 -0.44 -14.52 -11.77
CA PHE A 172 -1.75 -14.68 -11.16
C PHE A 172 -2.64 -13.49 -11.55
N PHE A 173 -3.85 -13.80 -11.96
CA PHE A 173 -4.88 -12.81 -12.27
C PHE A 173 -6.15 -13.16 -11.53
N PHE A 174 -6.96 -12.17 -11.20
CA PHE A 174 -8.27 -12.42 -10.67
C PHE A 174 -9.14 -13.20 -11.63
N ASN A 175 -9.78 -14.23 -11.10
CA ASN A 175 -10.98 -14.80 -11.70
C ASN A 175 -12.21 -14.01 -11.24
N ASN A 176 -12.29 -13.75 -9.93
CA ASN A 176 -13.33 -12.94 -9.32
C ASN A 176 -12.68 -11.81 -8.50
N SER A 177 -13.12 -10.58 -8.72
CA SER A 177 -12.68 -9.41 -7.98
C SER A 177 -13.66 -9.09 -6.84
N LEU A 178 -13.12 -8.61 -5.73
CA LEU A 178 -13.91 -8.06 -4.64
C LEU A 178 -14.46 -6.68 -5.03
N ARG A 179 -15.76 -6.48 -4.85
CA ARG A 179 -16.42 -5.18 -5.04
C ARG A 179 -17.05 -4.75 -3.73
N ILE A 180 -16.87 -3.50 -3.37
CA ILE A 180 -17.54 -2.89 -2.24
C ILE A 180 -18.90 -2.36 -2.73
N LEU A 181 -19.97 -2.90 -2.21
CA LEU A 181 -21.32 -2.46 -2.55
C LEU A 181 -21.73 -1.25 -1.72
N LYS A 182 -21.37 -1.24 -0.44
CA LYS A 182 -21.63 -0.13 0.48
C LYS A 182 -20.50 -0.06 1.51
N LYS A 183 -20.00 1.14 1.76
CA LYS A 183 -18.99 1.42 2.78
C LYS A 183 -19.45 2.61 3.63
N ASN A 184 -19.34 2.45 4.95
CA ASN A 184 -19.49 3.54 5.90
C ASN A 184 -18.37 3.43 6.94
N ILE A 185 -17.55 4.46 7.05
CA ILE A 185 -16.47 4.55 8.03
C ILE A 185 -16.74 5.76 8.89
N ILE A 186 -16.93 5.55 10.18
CA ILE A 186 -17.21 6.60 11.16
C ILE A 186 -15.99 6.70 12.07
N PHE A 187 -15.41 7.90 12.16
CA PHE A 187 -14.33 8.22 13.07
C PHE A 187 -14.88 9.09 14.21
N GLU A 188 -15.14 8.48 15.35
CA GLU A 188 -15.57 9.19 16.54
C GLU A 188 -14.33 9.67 17.33
N LYS A 189 -14.39 10.92 17.78
CA LYS A 189 -13.42 11.44 18.75
C LYS A 189 -14.01 11.21 20.13
N ASN A 190 -13.37 10.34 20.89
CA ASN A 190 -13.61 10.27 22.33
C ASN A 190 -12.78 11.34 23.04
#